data_1b439422842480b2835e943c2359dbff
#
_entry.id   1b439422842480b2835e943c2359dbff
#
_cell.length_a   1.000
_cell.length_b   1.000
_cell.length_c   1.000
_cell.angle_alpha   90.00
_cell.angle_beta   90.00
_cell.angle_gamma   90.00
#
_symmetry.space_group_name_H-M   'P 1'
#
loop_
_entity.id
_entity.type
_entity.pdbx_description
1 polymer ?
#
loop_
_entity_poly.entity_id
_entity_poly.type
_entity_poly.pdbx_seq_one_letter_code
_entity_poly.pdbx_strand_id
1 'polypeptide(L)'
;MVQNGEFSLIDKFFTHAAFGAWHSKGVGDDCAIIDTGAGRLAVTTDMTSVGTHFLPDTDPEAIGYKALAVNLSDLAAAGAVPRAFFLAIGLPERDEAWVAGLMRGMMALAHEAGCPLLGGDTTKTPLVGDVRSPAAITITAMGDLPSEMGLTRAGARPGDDIWVSGTVGAAAAALKHRTGEWTLSADLFPAADRRLDHPEPRNALGTALLSVATACADVSDGLAQDLGHILERSGVAADVLWNAVPADPSLAGLPAEKRLWAAMAGGDDYELVFTAPHEKRGLVEQAAISAVTPVTRIGRIRAADDGERFLMYDKAGNPVALPAAGFDHFRSEAA
;
A
#
# COMPACT_ATOMS: atom_id res chain seq x y z
N MET A 1 4.56 6.13 -20.57
CA MET A 1 3.84 4.84 -20.41
C MET A 1 4.90 3.74 -20.37
N VAL A 2 5.06 3.07 -19.23
CA VAL A 2 6.01 1.96 -19.06
C VAL A 2 5.37 0.72 -19.70
N GLN A 3 5.73 0.44 -20.95
CA GLN A 3 5.16 -0.69 -21.71
C GLN A 3 5.69 -2.08 -21.27
N ASN A 4 6.58 -2.18 -20.25
CA ASN A 4 7.24 -3.41 -19.85
C ASN A 4 7.30 -3.65 -18.33
N GLY A 5 6.45 -3.01 -17.53
CA GLY A 5 6.42 -3.19 -16.08
C GLY A 5 5.44 -4.28 -15.63
N GLU A 6 5.35 -4.50 -14.33
CA GLU A 6 4.48 -5.46 -13.66
C GLU A 6 3.03 -5.34 -14.11
N PHE A 7 2.45 -4.13 -14.05
CA PHE A 7 1.07 -3.88 -14.45
C PHE A 7 0.78 -4.26 -15.90
N SER A 8 1.76 -4.14 -16.79
CA SER A 8 1.61 -4.58 -18.19
C SER A 8 1.53 -6.11 -18.32
N LEU A 9 2.22 -6.86 -17.46
CA LEU A 9 2.10 -8.32 -17.38
C LEU A 9 0.73 -8.72 -16.82
N ILE A 10 0.30 -8.06 -15.75
CA ILE A 10 -1.01 -8.31 -15.13
C ILE A 10 -2.12 -8.07 -16.14
N ASP A 11 -2.10 -6.94 -16.82
CA ASP A 11 -3.13 -6.60 -17.83
C ASP A 11 -3.14 -7.59 -19.00
N LYS A 12 -1.97 -7.94 -19.51
CA LYS A 12 -1.83 -8.83 -20.67
C LYS A 12 -2.24 -10.28 -20.40
N PHE A 13 -1.92 -10.83 -19.23
CA PHE A 13 -2.04 -12.26 -18.98
C PHE A 13 -3.06 -12.66 -17.93
N PHE A 14 -3.37 -11.77 -16.96
CA PHE A 14 -4.18 -12.14 -15.80
C PHE A 14 -5.57 -11.48 -15.80
N THR A 15 -5.72 -10.28 -16.32
CA THR A 15 -7.01 -9.56 -16.32
C THR A 15 -8.13 -10.33 -16.99
N HIS A 16 -7.81 -11.13 -18.02
CA HIS A 16 -8.78 -11.93 -18.78
C HIS A 16 -8.87 -13.40 -18.35
N ALA A 17 -8.12 -13.80 -17.31
CA ALA A 17 -8.10 -15.18 -16.85
C ALA A 17 -9.32 -15.55 -16.01
N ALA A 18 -9.99 -14.59 -15.38
CA ALA A 18 -11.16 -14.84 -14.56
C ALA A 18 -12.39 -15.19 -15.43
N PHE A 19 -13.10 -16.26 -15.04
CA PHE A 19 -14.34 -16.66 -15.67
C PHE A 19 -15.38 -17.05 -14.59
N GLY A 20 -16.67 -16.97 -14.96
CA GLY A 20 -17.76 -17.20 -14.01
C GLY A 20 -18.32 -15.89 -13.46
N ALA A 21 -19.38 -15.96 -12.69
CA ALA A 21 -20.19 -14.84 -12.24
C ALA A 21 -20.17 -14.60 -10.72
N TRP A 22 -19.31 -15.25 -9.98
CA TRP A 22 -19.29 -15.19 -8.52
C TRP A 22 -18.28 -14.18 -7.92
N HIS A 23 -17.73 -13.31 -8.76
CA HIS A 23 -16.97 -12.16 -8.30
C HIS A 23 -17.59 -10.88 -8.88
N SER A 24 -17.66 -9.84 -8.08
CA SER A 24 -18.11 -8.51 -8.52
C SER A 24 -16.94 -7.60 -8.92
N LYS A 25 -15.75 -7.88 -8.41
CA LYS A 25 -14.49 -7.23 -8.75
C LYS A 25 -13.38 -8.30 -8.82
N GLY A 26 -12.47 -8.14 -9.74
CA GLY A 26 -11.34 -9.04 -9.94
C GLY A 26 -10.03 -8.28 -10.05
N VAL A 27 -9.17 -8.73 -10.94
CA VAL A 27 -7.82 -8.16 -11.14
C VAL A 27 -7.85 -6.67 -11.45
N GLY A 28 -7.02 -5.90 -10.73
CA GLY A 28 -6.80 -4.47 -10.96
C GLY A 28 -7.31 -3.53 -9.86
N ASP A 29 -7.84 -4.07 -8.77
CA ASP A 29 -8.10 -3.38 -7.50
C ASP A 29 -7.26 -4.04 -6.39
N ASP A 30 -7.16 -3.41 -5.21
CA ASP A 30 -6.37 -3.92 -4.08
C ASP A 30 -6.92 -5.27 -3.56
N CYS A 31 -8.22 -5.51 -3.71
CA CYS A 31 -8.84 -6.78 -3.37
C CYS A 31 -9.75 -7.30 -4.48
N ALA A 32 -9.81 -8.62 -4.64
CA ALA A 32 -10.95 -9.26 -5.30
C ALA A 32 -12.16 -9.22 -4.36
N ILE A 33 -13.36 -8.95 -4.91
CA ILE A 33 -14.61 -8.97 -4.15
C ILE A 33 -15.45 -10.15 -4.63
N ILE A 34 -15.71 -11.09 -3.72
CA ILE A 34 -16.41 -12.34 -3.97
C ILE A 34 -17.81 -12.27 -3.34
N ASP A 35 -18.84 -12.55 -4.13
CA ASP A 35 -20.22 -12.71 -3.65
C ASP A 35 -20.42 -14.13 -3.13
N THR A 36 -20.70 -14.26 -1.83
CA THR A 36 -20.91 -15.56 -1.18
C THR A 36 -22.38 -15.97 -1.09
N GLY A 37 -23.28 -15.15 -1.62
CA GLY A 37 -24.73 -15.34 -1.47
C GLY A 37 -25.29 -14.95 -0.09
N ALA A 38 -24.43 -14.83 0.93
CA ALA A 38 -24.79 -14.39 2.29
C ALA A 38 -24.13 -13.03 2.65
N GLY A 39 -23.24 -12.54 1.81
CA GLY A 39 -22.48 -11.31 1.97
C GLY A 39 -21.34 -11.26 0.97
N ARG A 40 -20.40 -10.34 1.17
CA ARG A 40 -19.24 -10.19 0.30
C ARG A 40 -17.95 -10.28 1.09
N LEU A 41 -16.97 -10.94 0.51
CA LEU A 41 -15.60 -11.02 0.99
C LEU A 41 -14.69 -10.21 0.08
N ALA A 42 -13.84 -9.39 0.68
CA ALA A 42 -12.62 -8.90 0.06
C ALA A 42 -11.53 -9.95 0.28
N VAL A 43 -10.76 -10.25 -0.74
CA VAL A 43 -9.66 -11.22 -0.69
C VAL A 43 -8.45 -10.62 -1.38
N THR A 44 -7.32 -10.63 -0.71
CA THR A 44 -6.03 -10.21 -1.26
C THR A 44 -4.95 -11.26 -1.05
N THR A 45 -3.89 -11.18 -1.81
CA THR A 45 -2.73 -12.07 -1.66
C THR A 45 -1.44 -11.33 -2.03
N ASP A 46 -0.52 -11.26 -1.05
CA ASP A 46 0.81 -10.69 -1.25
C ASP A 46 1.91 -11.69 -0.95
N MET A 47 3.00 -11.53 -1.69
CA MET A 47 4.24 -12.26 -1.46
C MET A 47 5.33 -11.32 -0.94
N THR A 48 5.93 -11.70 0.17
CA THR A 48 7.05 -10.99 0.79
C THR A 48 8.32 -11.83 0.66
N SER A 49 9.38 -11.26 0.10
CA SER A 49 10.65 -11.96 -0.15
C SER A 49 11.85 -11.11 0.24
N VAL A 50 12.92 -11.80 0.68
CA VAL A 50 14.18 -11.15 1.05
C VAL A 50 14.83 -10.48 -0.16
N GLY A 51 15.44 -9.34 0.06
CA GLY A 51 16.11 -8.54 -0.96
C GLY A 51 15.17 -7.64 -1.78
N THR A 52 13.86 -7.90 -1.73
CA THR A 52 12.83 -7.06 -2.37
C THR A 52 12.02 -6.29 -1.32
N HIS A 53 11.45 -7.00 -0.35
CA HIS A 53 10.50 -6.42 0.62
C HIS A 53 11.12 -6.24 2.01
N PHE A 54 12.20 -6.94 2.31
CA PHE A 54 12.98 -6.78 3.54
C PHE A 54 14.45 -7.10 3.31
N LEU A 55 15.33 -6.51 4.12
CA LEU A 55 16.76 -6.74 4.06
C LEU A 55 17.12 -8.09 4.73
N PRO A 56 18.23 -8.74 4.31
CA PRO A 56 18.62 -10.05 4.85
C PRO A 56 18.82 -10.10 6.37
N ASP A 57 19.15 -8.96 6.99
CA ASP A 57 19.41 -8.78 8.41
C ASP A 57 18.21 -8.20 9.19
N THR A 58 17.05 -8.08 8.56
CA THR A 58 15.81 -7.62 9.22
C THR A 58 15.38 -8.62 10.29
N ASP A 59 14.96 -8.13 11.46
CA ASP A 59 14.44 -8.94 12.54
C ASP A 59 13.24 -9.81 12.08
N PRO A 60 13.27 -11.13 12.29
CA PRO A 60 12.16 -12.00 11.94
C PRO A 60 10.81 -11.55 12.51
N GLU A 61 10.79 -10.93 13.68
CA GLU A 61 9.55 -10.39 14.27
C GLU A 61 8.98 -9.24 13.42
N ALA A 62 9.83 -8.32 12.96
CA ALA A 62 9.46 -7.26 12.05
C ALA A 62 8.99 -7.80 10.70
N ILE A 63 9.67 -8.82 10.15
CA ILE A 63 9.26 -9.47 8.89
C ILE A 63 7.85 -10.06 9.02
N GLY A 64 7.58 -10.78 10.12
CA GLY A 64 6.27 -11.39 10.35
C GLY A 64 5.16 -10.36 10.51
N TYR A 65 5.42 -9.27 11.23
CA TYR A 65 4.48 -8.15 11.38
C TYR A 65 4.17 -7.53 10.01
N LYS A 66 5.20 -7.11 9.27
CA LYS A 66 5.05 -6.45 7.97
C LYS A 66 4.35 -7.35 6.95
N ALA A 67 4.70 -8.64 6.88
CA ALA A 67 4.07 -9.57 5.93
C ALA A 67 2.54 -9.67 6.10
N LEU A 68 2.02 -9.57 7.33
CA LEU A 68 0.59 -9.48 7.55
C LEU A 68 0.06 -8.07 7.30
N ALA A 69 0.80 -7.04 7.71
CA ALA A 69 0.36 -5.65 7.62
C ALA A 69 0.07 -5.20 6.18
N VAL A 70 0.87 -5.63 5.20
CA VAL A 70 0.66 -5.28 3.79
C VAL A 70 -0.69 -5.80 3.29
N ASN A 71 -1.04 -7.04 3.61
CA ASN A 71 -2.34 -7.62 3.26
C ASN A 71 -3.52 -6.94 4.00
N LEU A 72 -3.33 -6.56 5.27
CA LEU A 72 -4.34 -5.80 5.99
C LEU A 72 -4.52 -4.40 5.42
N SER A 73 -3.48 -3.82 4.80
CA SER A 73 -3.54 -2.55 4.09
C SER A 73 -4.44 -2.63 2.85
N ASP A 74 -4.33 -3.68 2.05
CA ASP A 74 -5.24 -3.93 0.93
C ASP A 74 -6.69 -4.06 1.39
N LEU A 75 -6.93 -4.79 2.49
CA LEU A 75 -8.27 -4.89 3.06
C LEU A 75 -8.77 -3.53 3.53
N ALA A 76 -7.89 -2.67 4.06
CA ALA A 76 -8.23 -1.30 4.44
C ALA A 76 -8.60 -0.46 3.21
N ALA A 77 -7.83 -0.56 2.12
CA ALA A 77 -8.11 0.12 0.85
C ALA A 77 -9.47 -0.29 0.25
N ALA A 78 -9.86 -1.56 0.44
CA ALA A 78 -11.18 -2.06 0.05
C ALA A 78 -12.31 -1.68 1.04
N GLY A 79 -11.99 -1.16 2.22
CA GLY A 79 -12.96 -0.87 3.29
C GLY A 79 -13.46 -2.13 4.01
N ALA A 80 -12.71 -3.23 3.93
CA ALA A 80 -13.08 -4.50 4.53
C ALA A 80 -12.66 -4.61 6.00
N VAL A 81 -13.45 -5.33 6.78
CA VAL A 81 -13.11 -5.73 8.15
C VAL A 81 -12.35 -7.05 8.11
N PRO A 82 -11.07 -7.12 8.54
CA PRO A 82 -10.29 -8.35 8.54
C PRO A 82 -11.01 -9.50 9.26
N ARG A 83 -10.90 -10.72 8.72
CA ARG A 83 -11.56 -11.91 9.29
C ARG A 83 -10.64 -13.09 9.49
N ALA A 84 -9.77 -13.36 8.54
CA ALA A 84 -8.84 -14.48 8.63
C ALA A 84 -7.74 -14.35 7.57
N PHE A 85 -6.66 -15.09 7.78
CA PHE A 85 -5.64 -15.25 6.75
C PHE A 85 -5.08 -16.67 6.68
N PHE A 86 -4.42 -16.98 5.56
CA PHE A 86 -3.67 -18.20 5.31
C PHE A 86 -2.22 -17.83 5.01
N LEU A 87 -1.29 -18.68 5.43
CA LEU A 87 0.15 -18.49 5.29
C LEU A 87 0.76 -19.63 4.47
N ALA A 88 1.33 -19.32 3.30
CA ALA A 88 2.21 -20.23 2.58
C ALA A 88 3.66 -19.74 2.74
N ILE A 89 4.55 -20.60 3.25
CA ILE A 89 5.93 -20.22 3.53
C ILE A 89 6.93 -21.24 2.97
N GLY A 90 7.88 -20.72 2.20
CA GLY A 90 9.07 -21.45 1.74
C GLY A 90 10.27 -21.10 2.63
N LEU A 91 10.89 -22.09 3.24
CA LEU A 91 12.05 -21.91 4.13
C LEU A 91 13.31 -22.52 3.53
N PRO A 92 14.44 -21.81 3.49
CA PRO A 92 15.72 -22.38 3.02
C PRO A 92 16.20 -23.51 3.93
N GLU A 93 15.96 -23.40 5.23
CA GLU A 93 16.33 -24.38 6.26
C GLU A 93 15.34 -24.37 7.44
N ARG A 94 15.45 -25.36 8.31
CA ARG A 94 14.65 -25.43 9.52
C ARG A 94 15.29 -24.61 10.62
N ASP A 95 15.05 -23.31 10.63
CA ASP A 95 15.46 -22.40 11.71
C ASP A 95 14.24 -22.11 12.62
N GLU A 96 14.17 -22.84 13.73
CA GLU A 96 13.04 -22.70 14.67
C GLU A 96 13.05 -21.35 15.39
N ALA A 97 14.20 -20.74 15.61
CA ALA A 97 14.31 -19.43 16.26
C ALA A 97 13.80 -18.33 15.33
N TRP A 98 14.18 -18.39 14.05
CA TRP A 98 13.71 -17.47 13.03
C TRP A 98 12.19 -17.57 12.83
N VAL A 99 11.67 -18.80 12.70
CA VAL A 99 10.21 -19.02 12.57
C VAL A 99 9.46 -18.55 13.80
N ALA A 100 9.98 -18.79 15.01
CA ALA A 100 9.36 -18.30 16.24
C ALA A 100 9.33 -16.76 16.31
N GLY A 101 10.38 -16.07 15.85
CA GLY A 101 10.39 -14.62 15.70
C GLY A 101 9.33 -14.14 14.72
N LEU A 102 9.32 -14.69 13.51
CA LEU A 102 8.34 -14.39 12.47
C LEU A 102 6.90 -14.51 13.00
N MET A 103 6.61 -15.64 13.65
CA MET A 103 5.26 -15.88 14.19
C MET A 103 4.90 -14.97 15.35
N ARG A 104 5.86 -14.52 16.18
CA ARG A 104 5.54 -13.52 17.22
C ARG A 104 5.05 -12.22 16.63
N GLY A 105 5.76 -11.64 15.65
CA GLY A 105 5.35 -10.39 15.03
C GLY A 105 4.03 -10.52 14.27
N MET A 106 3.91 -11.58 13.47
CA MET A 106 2.68 -11.85 12.70
C MET A 106 1.47 -12.01 13.63
N MET A 107 1.58 -12.81 14.69
CA MET A 107 0.48 -13.05 15.61
C MET A 107 0.17 -11.87 16.52
N ALA A 108 1.14 -11.00 16.82
CA ALA A 108 0.88 -9.76 17.53
C ALA A 108 -0.11 -8.88 16.73
N LEU A 109 0.16 -8.63 15.46
CA LEU A 109 -0.75 -7.87 14.59
C LEU A 109 -2.06 -8.61 14.33
N ALA A 110 -2.02 -9.95 14.16
CA ALA A 110 -3.21 -10.76 13.96
C ALA A 110 -4.20 -10.64 15.13
N HIS A 111 -3.71 -10.64 16.36
CA HIS A 111 -4.53 -10.45 17.55
C HIS A 111 -5.10 -9.03 17.65
N GLU A 112 -4.30 -8.00 17.34
CA GLU A 112 -4.74 -6.62 17.32
C GLU A 112 -5.86 -6.40 16.28
N ALA A 113 -5.68 -6.95 15.08
CA ALA A 113 -6.65 -6.82 13.98
C ALA A 113 -7.85 -7.77 14.09
N GLY A 114 -7.85 -8.71 15.04
CA GLY A 114 -8.88 -9.76 15.12
C GLY A 114 -8.90 -10.69 13.89
N CYS A 115 -7.74 -10.91 13.27
CA CYS A 115 -7.59 -11.64 12.00
C CYS A 115 -6.77 -12.93 12.24
N PRO A 116 -7.38 -14.08 12.64
CA PRO A 116 -6.67 -15.30 12.98
C PRO A 116 -6.07 -15.99 11.76
N LEU A 117 -4.94 -16.68 11.96
CA LEU A 117 -4.37 -17.65 11.02
C LEU A 117 -5.23 -18.93 11.04
N LEU A 118 -5.77 -19.32 9.88
CA LEU A 118 -6.63 -20.51 9.77
C LEU A 118 -5.96 -21.72 9.11
N GLY A 119 -4.82 -21.53 8.46
CA GLY A 119 -4.12 -22.62 7.79
C GLY A 119 -3.05 -22.12 6.83
N GLY A 120 -2.57 -23.01 5.98
CA GLY A 120 -1.56 -22.66 4.99
C GLY A 120 -0.71 -23.85 4.58
N ASP A 121 0.49 -23.56 4.08
CA ASP A 121 1.46 -24.54 3.64
C ASP A 121 2.88 -24.16 4.09
N THR A 122 3.71 -25.19 4.36
CA THR A 122 5.11 -24.98 4.69
C THR A 122 5.97 -25.92 3.86
N THR A 123 6.87 -25.35 3.07
CA THR A 123 7.76 -26.15 2.20
C THR A 123 9.20 -25.70 2.35
N LYS A 124 10.11 -26.59 1.91
CA LYS A 124 11.53 -26.24 1.82
C LYS A 124 11.80 -25.63 0.44
N THR A 125 12.47 -24.47 0.42
CA THR A 125 12.83 -23.85 -0.86
C THR A 125 13.83 -24.73 -1.64
N PRO A 126 13.77 -24.77 -2.98
CA PRO A 126 14.60 -25.64 -3.80
C PRO A 126 16.07 -25.21 -3.82
N LEU A 127 16.95 -26.14 -4.14
CA LEU A 127 18.29 -25.85 -4.62
C LEU A 127 18.26 -25.65 -6.14
N VAL A 128 18.90 -24.58 -6.60
CA VAL A 128 19.15 -24.30 -8.01
C VAL A 128 20.65 -24.29 -8.21
N GLY A 129 21.19 -25.39 -8.74
CA GLY A 129 22.61 -25.66 -8.63
C GLY A 129 23.01 -25.86 -7.16
N ASP A 130 24.03 -25.14 -6.71
CA ASP A 130 24.49 -25.15 -5.30
C ASP A 130 23.89 -24.02 -4.45
N VAL A 131 22.99 -23.21 -5.03
CA VAL A 131 22.36 -22.08 -4.34
C VAL A 131 20.97 -22.45 -3.88
N ARG A 132 20.68 -22.27 -2.60
CA ARG A 132 19.33 -22.41 -2.07
C ARG A 132 18.55 -21.11 -2.29
N SER A 133 17.33 -21.24 -2.79
CA SER A 133 16.43 -20.10 -2.91
C SER A 133 16.11 -19.54 -1.52
N PRO A 134 16.04 -18.22 -1.38
CA PRO A 134 15.77 -17.56 -0.10
C PRO A 134 14.36 -17.87 0.43
N ALA A 135 14.07 -17.41 1.63
CA ALA A 135 12.72 -17.50 2.20
C ALA A 135 11.73 -16.66 1.39
N ALA A 136 10.52 -17.21 1.21
CA ALA A 136 9.39 -16.51 0.60
C ALA A 136 8.16 -16.73 1.49
N ILE A 137 7.40 -15.66 1.73
CA ILE A 137 6.22 -15.65 2.60
C ILE A 137 5.07 -15.14 1.73
N THR A 138 4.01 -15.94 1.61
CA THR A 138 2.80 -15.53 0.93
C THR A 138 1.64 -15.58 1.90
N ILE A 139 0.93 -14.47 2.05
CA ILE A 139 -0.27 -14.38 2.85
C ILE A 139 -1.47 -14.15 1.92
N THR A 140 -2.54 -14.91 2.14
CA THR A 140 -3.85 -14.63 1.58
C THR A 140 -4.76 -14.19 2.71
N ALA A 141 -5.17 -12.93 2.72
CA ALA A 141 -6.06 -12.37 3.74
C ALA A 141 -7.47 -12.17 3.20
N MET A 142 -8.46 -12.31 4.08
CA MET A 142 -9.88 -12.14 3.78
C MET A 142 -10.53 -11.20 4.80
N GLY A 143 -11.45 -10.37 4.31
CA GLY A 143 -12.24 -9.46 5.14
C GLY A 143 -13.70 -9.40 4.68
N ASP A 144 -14.58 -9.17 5.63
CA ASP A 144 -15.99 -8.91 5.33
C ASP A 144 -16.17 -7.49 4.83
N LEU A 145 -16.98 -7.33 3.78
CA LEU A 145 -17.47 -6.03 3.35
C LEU A 145 -18.83 -5.75 4.01
N PRO A 146 -18.90 -4.76 4.92
CA PRO A 146 -20.16 -4.41 5.61
C PRO A 146 -21.17 -3.70 4.72
N SER A 147 -20.82 -3.38 3.48
CA SER A 147 -21.70 -2.76 2.48
C SER A 147 -21.77 -3.59 1.20
N GLU A 148 -22.77 -3.30 0.35
CA GLU A 148 -22.91 -3.96 -0.95
C GLU A 148 -21.77 -3.68 -1.92
N MET A 149 -21.00 -2.62 -1.69
CA MET A 149 -19.87 -2.20 -2.50
C MET A 149 -18.68 -1.91 -1.61
N GLY A 150 -17.53 -2.54 -1.87
CA GLY A 150 -16.24 -2.13 -1.33
C GLY A 150 -15.74 -0.85 -1.99
N LEU A 151 -14.73 -0.24 -1.40
CA LEU A 151 -13.95 0.80 -2.07
C LEU A 151 -13.10 0.16 -3.18
N THR A 152 -12.85 0.91 -4.22
CA THR A 152 -12.04 0.48 -5.37
C THR A 152 -11.21 1.65 -5.88
N ARG A 153 -10.23 1.38 -6.72
CA ARG A 153 -9.46 2.41 -7.42
C ARG A 153 -10.31 3.19 -8.43
N ALA A 154 -11.45 2.65 -8.86
CA ALA A 154 -12.37 3.31 -9.77
C ALA A 154 -13.48 4.06 -9.02
N GLY A 155 -13.89 5.23 -9.54
CA GLY A 155 -15.03 5.98 -9.01
C GLY A 155 -14.75 7.44 -8.67
N ALA A 156 -13.51 7.91 -8.74
CA ALA A 156 -13.15 9.30 -8.59
C ALA A 156 -13.81 10.16 -9.68
N ARG A 157 -14.25 11.36 -9.32
CA ARG A 157 -15.00 12.26 -10.21
C ARG A 157 -14.38 13.66 -10.22
N PRO A 158 -14.42 14.36 -11.35
CA PRO A 158 -14.04 15.77 -11.40
C PRO A 158 -14.73 16.57 -10.30
N GLY A 159 -13.94 17.31 -9.51
CA GLY A 159 -14.41 18.07 -8.38
C GLY A 159 -14.23 17.40 -7.02
N ASP A 160 -13.95 16.09 -6.96
CA ASP A 160 -13.59 15.43 -5.72
C ASP A 160 -12.28 15.99 -5.14
N ASP A 161 -12.20 16.08 -3.83
CA ASP A 161 -10.94 16.34 -3.14
C ASP A 161 -10.12 15.05 -3.07
N ILE A 162 -8.79 15.20 -3.08
CA ILE A 162 -7.81 14.12 -2.86
C ILE A 162 -7.29 14.20 -1.44
N TRP A 163 -7.32 13.09 -0.73
CA TRP A 163 -6.91 12.95 0.65
C TRP A 163 -5.86 11.86 0.81
N VAL A 164 -5.00 12.02 1.81
CA VAL A 164 -4.06 10.99 2.24
C VAL A 164 -4.12 10.86 3.77
N SER A 165 -4.06 9.63 4.29
CA SER A 165 -4.00 9.38 5.71
C SER A 165 -2.59 9.47 6.25
N GLY A 166 -2.44 9.69 7.56
CA GLY A 166 -1.16 9.70 8.27
C GLY A 166 -0.10 10.62 7.68
N THR A 167 1.12 10.09 7.56
CA THR A 167 2.28 10.73 6.94
C THR A 167 2.98 9.77 5.99
N VAL A 168 3.66 10.29 4.96
CA VAL A 168 4.30 9.51 3.91
C VAL A 168 5.81 9.77 3.81
N GLY A 169 6.55 8.77 3.36
CA GLY A 169 7.97 8.83 3.02
C GLY A 169 8.93 8.37 4.12
N ALA A 170 8.43 8.04 5.32
CA ALA A 170 9.28 7.58 6.43
C ALA A 170 9.96 6.24 6.12
N ALA A 171 9.20 5.26 5.63
CA ALA A 171 9.70 3.93 5.34
C ALA A 171 10.79 3.96 4.26
N ALA A 172 10.56 4.69 3.16
CA ALA A 172 11.54 4.86 2.11
C ALA A 172 12.83 5.55 2.60
N ALA A 173 12.71 6.57 3.44
CA ALA A 173 13.88 7.23 4.02
C ALA A 173 14.67 6.32 4.96
N ALA A 174 13.98 5.48 5.75
CA ALA A 174 14.62 4.49 6.61
C ALA A 174 15.35 3.42 5.78
N LEU A 175 14.73 2.92 4.72
CA LEU A 175 15.37 1.96 3.81
C LEU A 175 16.64 2.56 3.20
N LYS A 176 16.58 3.78 2.68
CA LYS A 176 17.75 4.49 2.13
C LYS A 176 18.84 4.75 3.18
N HIS A 177 18.47 4.91 4.45
CA HIS A 177 19.44 5.00 5.54
C HIS A 177 20.10 3.64 5.83
N ARG A 178 19.31 2.55 5.93
CA ARG A 178 19.84 1.19 6.17
C ARG A 178 20.79 0.74 5.04
N THR A 179 20.49 1.11 3.80
CA THR A 179 21.34 0.79 2.63
C THR A 179 22.55 1.73 2.49
N GLY A 180 22.68 2.75 3.36
CA GLY A 180 23.80 3.68 3.35
C GLY A 180 23.74 4.77 2.27
N GLU A 181 22.63 4.85 1.51
CA GLU A 181 22.46 5.87 0.46
C GLU A 181 22.12 7.25 1.02
N TRP A 182 21.41 7.28 2.16
CA TRP A 182 21.06 8.52 2.87
C TRP A 182 21.50 8.45 4.32
N THR A 183 21.51 9.63 4.98
CA THR A 183 21.75 9.73 6.42
C THR A 183 20.60 10.49 7.04
N LEU A 184 19.82 9.80 7.87
CA LEU A 184 18.87 10.43 8.79
C LEU A 184 19.60 10.77 10.10
N SER A 185 19.14 11.78 10.81
CA SER A 185 19.68 12.09 12.14
C SER A 185 19.33 11.00 13.15
N ALA A 186 20.19 10.78 14.13
CA ALA A 186 20.05 9.69 15.09
C ALA A 186 18.78 9.77 15.95
N ASP A 187 18.21 10.95 16.11
CA ASP A 187 16.95 11.19 16.83
C ASP A 187 15.70 10.93 15.97
N LEU A 188 15.79 11.01 14.65
CA LEU A 188 14.67 10.80 13.74
C LEU A 188 14.63 9.38 13.14
N PHE A 189 15.80 8.75 12.97
CA PHE A 189 15.88 7.41 12.36
C PHE A 189 15.02 6.36 13.06
N PRO A 190 15.00 6.23 14.41
CA PRO A 190 14.20 5.16 15.05
C PRO A 190 12.70 5.23 14.73
N ALA A 191 12.14 6.43 14.56
CA ALA A 191 10.74 6.60 14.20
C ALA A 191 10.48 6.18 12.75
N ALA A 192 11.36 6.57 11.82
CA ALA A 192 11.28 6.17 10.42
C ALA A 192 11.48 4.66 10.26
N ASP A 193 12.43 4.10 10.97
CA ASP A 193 12.78 2.67 10.98
C ASP A 193 11.60 1.80 11.43
N ARG A 194 10.91 2.26 12.48
CA ARG A 194 9.68 1.61 12.91
C ARG A 194 8.60 1.64 11.84
N ARG A 195 8.44 2.71 11.07
CA ARG A 195 7.46 2.80 9.97
C ARG A 195 7.76 1.80 8.85
N LEU A 196 9.05 1.55 8.57
CA LEU A 196 9.49 0.56 7.59
C LEU A 196 9.16 -0.87 8.04
N ASP A 197 9.43 -1.20 9.30
CA ASP A 197 9.30 -2.56 9.83
C ASP A 197 7.90 -2.87 10.37
N HIS A 198 7.17 -1.86 10.83
CA HIS A 198 5.87 -2.00 11.46
C HIS A 198 4.88 -0.96 10.88
N PRO A 199 4.51 -1.08 9.59
CA PRO A 199 3.47 -0.23 9.01
C PRO A 199 2.14 -0.45 9.72
N GLU A 200 1.33 0.60 9.80
CA GLU A 200 0.04 0.59 10.50
C GLU A 200 -1.13 0.53 9.50
N PRO A 201 -1.73 -0.64 9.25
CA PRO A 201 -2.86 -0.76 8.32
C PRO A 201 -4.05 0.09 8.77
N ARG A 202 -4.66 0.83 7.87
CA ARG A 202 -5.73 1.80 8.16
C ARG A 202 -7.14 1.19 8.08
N ASN A 203 -7.33 -0.04 8.60
CA ASN A 203 -8.59 -0.79 8.47
C ASN A 203 -9.80 -0.05 9.04
N ALA A 204 -9.66 0.58 10.22
CA ALA A 204 -10.73 1.36 10.82
C ALA A 204 -11.14 2.56 9.94
N LEU A 205 -10.15 3.25 9.34
CA LEU A 205 -10.40 4.36 8.42
C LEU A 205 -11.05 3.87 7.13
N GLY A 206 -10.51 2.82 6.51
CA GLY A 206 -11.07 2.25 5.28
C GLY A 206 -12.55 1.89 5.43
N THR A 207 -12.90 1.21 6.52
CA THR A 207 -14.30 0.86 6.84
C THR A 207 -15.16 2.11 7.04
N ALA A 208 -14.66 3.14 7.74
CA ALA A 208 -15.39 4.39 7.96
C ALA A 208 -15.59 5.21 6.66
N LEU A 209 -14.77 4.99 5.65
CA LEU A 209 -14.84 5.69 4.35
C LEU A 209 -15.83 5.05 3.36
N LEU A 210 -16.38 3.86 3.60
CA LEU A 210 -17.23 3.11 2.65
C LEU A 210 -18.37 3.91 2.01
N SER A 211 -19.03 4.80 2.76
CA SER A 211 -20.12 5.63 2.23
C SER A 211 -19.67 7.07 1.92
N VAL A 212 -18.41 7.36 2.07
CA VAL A 212 -17.85 8.72 2.00
C VAL A 212 -16.95 8.86 0.78
N ALA A 213 -15.95 7.97 0.65
CA ALA A 213 -14.99 8.01 -0.45
C ALA A 213 -15.61 7.55 -1.78
N THR A 214 -15.10 8.07 -2.87
CA THR A 214 -15.47 7.69 -4.25
C THR A 214 -14.47 6.71 -4.86
N ALA A 215 -13.19 6.79 -4.48
CA ALA A 215 -12.15 5.84 -4.82
C ALA A 215 -11.12 5.78 -3.69
N CYS A 216 -10.42 4.65 -3.58
CA CYS A 216 -9.39 4.43 -2.58
C CYS A 216 -8.34 3.46 -3.10
N ALA A 217 -7.10 3.64 -2.65
CA ALA A 217 -5.98 2.68 -2.74
C ALA A 217 -5.11 2.84 -1.49
N ASP A 218 -4.32 1.84 -1.15
CA ASP A 218 -3.23 2.03 -0.20
C ASP A 218 -1.99 2.59 -0.90
N VAL A 219 -1.02 3.06 -0.12
CA VAL A 219 0.22 3.67 -0.62
C VAL A 219 1.36 2.68 -0.37
N SER A 220 1.55 1.78 -1.32
CA SER A 220 2.58 0.73 -1.30
C SER A 220 3.78 1.06 -2.21
N ASP A 221 3.54 1.53 -3.42
CA ASP A 221 4.54 1.81 -4.45
C ASP A 221 4.96 3.29 -4.50
N GLY A 222 4.28 4.12 -3.73
CA GLY A 222 4.48 5.55 -3.62
C GLY A 222 3.25 6.36 -4.01
N LEU A 223 2.99 7.42 -3.26
CA LEU A 223 1.78 8.23 -3.36
C LEU A 223 1.43 8.66 -4.80
N ALA A 224 2.44 9.02 -5.61
CA ALA A 224 2.21 9.43 -6.99
C ALA A 224 1.76 8.27 -7.88
N GLN A 225 2.32 7.08 -7.68
CA GLN A 225 1.98 5.89 -8.46
C GLN A 225 0.59 5.37 -8.09
N ASP A 226 0.30 5.23 -6.80
CA ASP A 226 -0.97 4.69 -6.31
C ASP A 226 -2.15 5.64 -6.58
N LEU A 227 -1.95 6.96 -6.43
CA LEU A 227 -2.92 7.95 -6.95
C LEU A 227 -3.06 7.84 -8.47
N GLY A 228 -1.97 7.60 -9.21
CA GLY A 228 -1.98 7.39 -10.65
C GLY A 228 -2.90 6.23 -11.07
N HIS A 229 -2.93 5.14 -10.31
CA HIS A 229 -3.86 4.02 -10.53
C HIS A 229 -5.32 4.42 -10.34
N ILE A 230 -5.63 5.23 -9.32
CA ILE A 230 -6.97 5.80 -9.15
C ILE A 230 -7.35 6.65 -10.37
N LEU A 231 -6.45 7.51 -10.83
CA LEU A 231 -6.71 8.40 -11.98
C LEU A 231 -6.95 7.59 -13.27
N GLU A 232 -6.16 6.55 -13.49
CA GLU A 232 -6.29 5.69 -14.66
C GLU A 232 -7.60 4.91 -14.63
N ARG A 233 -7.91 4.24 -13.51
CA ARG A 233 -9.13 3.42 -13.36
C ARG A 233 -10.42 4.25 -13.37
N SER A 234 -10.34 5.52 -12.97
CA SER A 234 -11.47 6.45 -12.96
C SER A 234 -11.59 7.28 -14.24
N GLY A 235 -10.57 7.26 -15.11
CA GLY A 235 -10.56 8.08 -16.34
C GLY A 235 -10.49 9.59 -16.09
N VAL A 236 -9.80 10.02 -15.04
CA VAL A 236 -9.71 11.41 -14.58
C VAL A 236 -8.25 11.87 -14.48
N ALA A 237 -8.05 13.13 -14.07
CA ALA A 237 -6.77 13.73 -13.83
C ALA A 237 -6.75 14.43 -12.45
N ALA A 238 -5.57 14.80 -11.94
CA ALA A 238 -5.41 15.41 -10.63
C ALA A 238 -4.48 16.62 -10.65
N ASP A 239 -4.81 17.58 -9.79
CA ASP A 239 -3.93 18.66 -9.37
C ASP A 239 -3.60 18.45 -7.90
N VAL A 240 -2.30 18.26 -7.57
CA VAL A 240 -1.80 18.05 -6.22
C VAL A 240 -0.98 19.24 -5.77
N LEU A 241 -1.20 19.69 -4.55
CA LEU A 241 -0.41 20.75 -3.91
C LEU A 241 0.70 20.11 -3.07
N TRP A 242 1.94 20.11 -3.55
CA TRP A 242 3.08 19.51 -2.86
C TRP A 242 3.19 19.92 -1.39
N ASN A 243 3.00 21.20 -1.10
CA ASN A 243 3.11 21.71 0.27
C ASN A 243 1.97 21.25 1.21
N ALA A 244 0.94 20.59 0.68
CA ALA A 244 -0.12 19.99 1.46
C ALA A 244 0.11 18.49 1.71
N VAL A 245 1.03 17.87 0.97
CA VAL A 245 1.37 16.45 1.22
C VAL A 245 1.97 16.30 2.61
N PRO A 246 1.43 15.44 3.48
CA PRO A 246 1.88 15.26 4.85
C PRO A 246 3.18 14.43 4.89
N ALA A 247 4.28 15.03 4.44
CA ALA A 247 5.59 14.41 4.52
C ALA A 247 5.96 14.13 5.98
N ASP A 248 6.49 12.93 6.25
CA ASP A 248 6.81 12.52 7.61
C ASP A 248 7.85 13.41 8.27
N PRO A 249 7.72 13.73 9.58
CA PRO A 249 8.70 14.53 10.31
C PRO A 249 10.14 13.99 10.27
N SER A 250 10.31 12.67 10.12
CA SER A 250 11.64 12.05 9.99
C SER A 250 12.41 12.50 8.75
N LEU A 251 11.72 13.07 7.76
CA LEU A 251 12.35 13.66 6.57
C LEU A 251 12.97 15.04 6.84
N ALA A 252 12.78 15.61 8.04
CA ALA A 252 13.37 16.89 8.41
C ALA A 252 14.90 16.82 8.30
N GLY A 253 15.51 17.86 7.71
CA GLY A 253 16.95 17.89 7.48
C GLY A 253 17.44 17.26 6.18
N LEU A 254 16.62 16.46 5.51
CA LEU A 254 16.95 15.98 4.15
C LEU A 254 16.82 17.10 3.11
N PRO A 255 17.64 17.08 2.03
CA PRO A 255 17.45 17.96 0.88
C PRO A 255 16.02 17.90 0.33
N ALA A 256 15.53 19.01 -0.23
CA ALA A 256 14.15 19.10 -0.72
C ALA A 256 13.79 18.04 -1.75
N GLU A 257 14.72 17.72 -2.66
CA GLU A 257 14.56 16.66 -3.66
C GLU A 257 14.39 15.25 -3.04
N LYS A 258 15.17 14.95 -1.99
CA LYS A 258 15.05 13.67 -1.26
C LYS A 258 13.75 13.58 -0.50
N ARG A 259 13.30 14.67 0.13
CA ARG A 259 11.99 14.71 0.78
C ARG A 259 10.85 14.52 -0.20
N LEU A 260 10.93 15.19 -1.36
CA LEU A 260 9.95 15.03 -2.42
C LEU A 260 9.91 13.59 -2.93
N TRP A 261 11.09 13.01 -3.20
CA TRP A 261 11.18 11.63 -3.66
C TRP A 261 10.60 10.65 -2.64
N ALA A 262 10.99 10.74 -1.37
CA ALA A 262 10.51 9.86 -0.32
C ALA A 262 8.99 9.91 -0.18
N ALA A 263 8.40 11.11 -0.14
CA ALA A 263 6.97 11.27 0.08
C ALA A 263 6.11 10.96 -1.16
N MET A 264 6.66 11.07 -2.38
CA MET A 264 5.86 10.89 -3.60
C MET A 264 6.14 9.58 -4.34
N ALA A 265 7.35 9.05 -4.24
CA ALA A 265 7.80 7.90 -5.02
C ALA A 265 8.47 6.80 -4.19
N GLY A 266 8.57 6.98 -2.87
CA GLY A 266 9.34 6.09 -2.01
C GLY A 266 8.67 4.77 -1.69
N GLY A 267 7.35 4.76 -1.53
CA GLY A 267 6.56 3.59 -1.18
C GLY A 267 6.74 3.08 0.25
N ASP A 268 6.15 1.92 0.51
CA ASP A 268 6.21 1.19 1.80
C ASP A 268 5.50 1.92 2.97
N ASP A 269 4.63 2.91 2.67
CA ASP A 269 3.96 3.72 3.69
C ASP A 269 2.70 3.06 4.26
N TYR A 270 1.95 2.30 3.44
CA TYR A 270 0.70 1.62 3.79
C TYR A 270 -0.34 2.55 4.44
N GLU A 271 -0.34 3.81 4.02
CA GLU A 271 -1.40 4.78 4.25
C GLU A 271 -2.48 4.63 3.18
N LEU A 272 -3.61 5.31 3.34
CA LEU A 272 -4.66 5.35 2.31
C LEU A 272 -4.59 6.66 1.52
N VAL A 273 -4.60 6.57 0.20
CA VAL A 273 -4.93 7.67 -0.71
C VAL A 273 -6.35 7.47 -1.22
N PHE A 274 -7.20 8.48 -1.08
CA PHE A 274 -8.60 8.38 -1.47
C PHE A 274 -9.17 9.68 -1.98
N THR A 275 -10.29 9.58 -2.69
CA THR A 275 -11.04 10.73 -3.18
C THR A 275 -12.41 10.80 -2.53
N ALA A 276 -12.91 12.01 -2.33
CA ALA A 276 -14.24 12.22 -1.79
C ALA A 276 -14.85 13.54 -2.33
N PRO A 277 -16.20 13.61 -2.54
CA PRO A 277 -16.87 14.83 -2.93
C PRO A 277 -16.59 15.95 -1.92
N HIS A 278 -16.36 17.17 -2.41
CA HIS A 278 -16.01 18.32 -1.56
C HIS A 278 -17.09 18.63 -0.50
N GLU A 279 -18.35 18.34 -0.78
CA GLU A 279 -19.45 18.48 0.16
C GLU A 279 -19.42 17.45 1.32
N LYS A 280 -18.65 16.39 1.17
CA LYS A 280 -18.48 15.35 2.21
C LYS A 280 -17.25 15.57 3.10
N ARG A 281 -16.55 16.70 3.02
CA ARG A 281 -15.38 16.99 3.88
C ARG A 281 -15.62 16.73 5.36
N GLY A 282 -16.76 17.19 5.88
CA GLY A 282 -17.13 16.96 7.28
C GLY A 282 -17.30 15.48 7.63
N LEU A 283 -17.75 14.65 6.68
CA LEU A 283 -17.83 13.19 6.88
C LEU A 283 -16.45 12.54 6.83
N VAL A 284 -15.54 13.02 5.98
CA VAL A 284 -14.13 12.58 5.97
C VAL A 284 -13.46 12.87 7.30
N GLU A 285 -13.64 14.09 7.84
CA GLU A 285 -13.09 14.48 9.15
C GLU A 285 -13.67 13.63 10.29
N GLN A 286 -14.98 13.32 10.24
CA GLN A 286 -15.61 12.43 11.22
C GLN A 286 -15.07 11.00 11.13
N ALA A 287 -14.87 10.46 9.92
CA ALA A 287 -14.26 9.15 9.70
C ALA A 287 -12.84 9.11 10.28
N ALA A 288 -12.04 10.15 10.04
CA ALA A 288 -10.69 10.30 10.56
C ALA A 288 -10.65 10.30 12.11
N ILE A 289 -11.55 11.06 12.72
CA ILE A 289 -11.67 11.11 14.20
C ILE A 289 -12.08 9.74 14.76
N SER A 290 -13.07 9.10 14.15
CA SER A 290 -13.57 7.78 14.60
C SER A 290 -12.51 6.70 14.47
N ALA A 291 -11.69 6.77 13.44
CA ALA A 291 -10.59 5.84 13.18
C ALA A 291 -9.29 6.20 13.92
N VAL A 292 -9.26 7.33 14.65
CA VAL A 292 -8.05 7.88 15.29
C VAL A 292 -6.88 7.99 14.29
N THR A 293 -7.19 8.32 13.04
CA THR A 293 -6.22 8.42 11.94
C THR A 293 -6.32 9.80 11.32
N PRO A 294 -5.28 10.65 11.37
CA PRO A 294 -5.31 11.94 10.71
C PRO A 294 -5.40 11.77 9.19
N VAL A 295 -6.09 12.70 8.54
CA VAL A 295 -6.18 12.75 7.08
C VAL A 295 -5.87 14.17 6.60
N THR A 296 -5.23 14.28 5.47
CA THR A 296 -4.82 15.56 4.90
C THR A 296 -5.33 15.68 3.47
N ARG A 297 -6.00 16.78 3.16
CA ARG A 297 -6.39 17.10 1.80
C ARG A 297 -5.20 17.65 1.03
N ILE A 298 -4.81 16.96 -0.04
CA ILE A 298 -3.59 17.26 -0.81
C ILE A 298 -3.85 17.82 -2.19
N GLY A 299 -5.09 17.74 -2.71
CA GLY A 299 -5.37 18.16 -4.06
C GLY A 299 -6.83 18.04 -4.46
N ARG A 300 -7.07 18.02 -5.78
CA ARG A 300 -8.38 17.90 -6.36
C ARG A 300 -8.35 17.11 -7.67
N ILE A 301 -9.42 16.36 -7.92
CA ILE A 301 -9.65 15.66 -9.18
C ILE A 301 -10.20 16.66 -10.20
N ARG A 302 -9.65 16.62 -11.42
CA ARG A 302 -10.13 17.35 -12.59
C ARG A 302 -10.53 16.40 -13.71
N ALA A 303 -11.27 16.89 -14.69
CA ALA A 303 -11.55 16.13 -15.89
C ALA A 303 -10.22 15.80 -16.61
N ALA A 304 -10.14 14.60 -17.18
CA ALA A 304 -9.03 14.27 -18.07
C ALA A 304 -9.14 15.11 -19.35
N ASP A 305 -8.00 15.59 -19.81
CA ASP A 305 -7.81 16.28 -21.08
C ASP A 305 -6.63 15.62 -21.83
N ASP A 306 -6.20 16.22 -22.93
CA ASP A 306 -5.03 15.70 -23.69
C ASP A 306 -3.69 15.98 -23.01
N GLY A 307 -3.68 16.62 -21.83
CA GLY A 307 -2.48 16.91 -21.04
C GLY A 307 -2.09 15.80 -20.07
N GLU A 308 -1.16 16.13 -19.17
CA GLU A 308 -0.72 15.23 -18.14
C GLU A 308 -1.83 14.93 -17.13
N ARG A 309 -2.03 13.66 -16.80
CA ARG A 309 -3.06 13.25 -15.83
C ARG A 309 -2.73 13.65 -14.39
N PHE A 310 -1.47 13.77 -14.05
CA PHE A 310 -1.00 14.15 -12.70
C PHE A 310 -0.18 15.43 -12.81
N LEU A 311 -0.66 16.49 -12.23
CA LEU A 311 0.06 17.77 -12.12
C LEU A 311 0.29 18.09 -10.64
N MET A 312 1.48 18.58 -10.33
CA MET A 312 1.85 18.99 -8.97
C MET A 312 2.33 20.42 -8.97
N TYR A 313 1.96 21.17 -7.92
CA TYR A 313 2.25 22.58 -7.78
C TYR A 313 2.83 22.91 -6.39
N ASP A 314 3.66 23.94 -6.33
CA ASP A 314 4.07 24.57 -5.08
C ASP A 314 3.01 25.57 -4.56
N LYS A 315 3.27 26.19 -3.39
CA LYS A 315 2.37 27.22 -2.81
C LYS A 315 2.18 28.46 -3.68
N ALA A 316 3.13 28.75 -4.56
CA ALA A 316 3.07 29.90 -5.47
C ALA A 316 2.34 29.56 -6.78
N GLY A 317 1.95 28.28 -6.97
CA GLY A 317 1.30 27.80 -8.18
C GLY A 317 2.28 27.43 -9.29
N ASN A 318 3.59 27.35 -8.99
CA ASN A 318 4.56 26.89 -9.98
C ASN A 318 4.50 25.36 -10.10
N PRO A 319 4.63 24.80 -11.32
CA PRO A 319 4.69 23.36 -11.49
C PRO A 319 5.94 22.78 -10.79
N VAL A 320 5.72 21.64 -10.10
CA VAL A 320 6.78 20.85 -9.48
C VAL A 320 6.86 19.53 -10.25
N ALA A 321 8.05 19.22 -10.76
CA ALA A 321 8.24 17.96 -11.47
C ALA A 321 8.06 16.77 -10.52
N LEU A 322 7.30 15.76 -10.97
CA LEU A 322 7.23 14.49 -10.26
C LEU A 322 8.61 13.84 -10.23
N PRO A 323 9.02 13.24 -9.12
CA PRO A 323 10.21 12.39 -9.10
C PRO A 323 10.03 11.22 -10.07
N ALA A 324 11.12 10.60 -10.48
CA ALA A 324 11.05 9.39 -11.29
C ALA A 324 10.13 8.36 -10.63
N ALA A 325 9.36 7.63 -11.43
CA ALA A 325 8.28 6.75 -11.00
C ALA A 325 8.66 5.84 -9.82
N GLY A 326 7.66 5.51 -9.00
CA GLY A 326 7.76 4.63 -7.84
C GLY A 326 8.31 3.23 -8.14
N PHE A 327 8.17 2.34 -7.19
CA PHE A 327 8.70 0.98 -7.27
C PHE A 327 8.02 0.17 -8.40
N ASP A 328 8.80 -0.62 -9.13
CA ASP A 328 8.33 -1.58 -10.13
C ASP A 328 9.27 -2.79 -10.11
N HIS A 329 8.74 -3.97 -9.80
CA HIS A 329 9.49 -5.22 -9.67
C HIS A 329 10.31 -5.62 -10.91
N PHE A 330 9.94 -5.16 -12.10
CA PHE A 330 10.57 -5.52 -13.36
C PHE A 330 11.33 -4.35 -14.03
N ARG A 331 11.41 -3.22 -13.36
CA ARG A 331 12.18 -2.09 -13.85
C ARG A 331 13.66 -2.35 -13.56
N SER A 332 14.45 -2.64 -14.58
CA SER A 332 15.90 -2.70 -14.43
C SER A 332 16.41 -1.34 -13.95
N GLU A 333 17.11 -1.30 -12.80
CA GLU A 333 17.97 -0.18 -12.50
C GLU A 333 18.93 -0.03 -13.69
N ALA A 334 18.85 1.10 -14.39
CA ALA A 334 19.80 1.42 -15.42
C ALA A 334 21.18 1.49 -14.77
N ALA A 335 22.09 0.59 -15.16
CA ALA A 335 23.45 0.49 -14.71
C ALA A 335 24.25 1.77 -14.99
#